data_443e6fc781f6cf358af41c8393dc0886
#
_entry.id   443e6fc781f6cf358af41c8393dc0886
#
_cell.length_a   1.000
_cell.length_b   1.000
_cell.length_c   1.000
_cell.angle_alpha   90.00
_cell.angle_beta   90.00
_cell.angle_gamma   90.00
#
_symmetry.space_group_name_H-M   'P 1'
#
loop_
_entity.id
_entity.type
_entity.pdbx_description
1 polymer ?
#
loop_
_entity_poly.entity_id
_entity_poly.type
_entity_poly.pdbx_seq_one_letter_code
_entity_poly.pdbx_strand_id
1 'polypeptide(L)'
;MTTIYPFPPQLTYSPYLDDLYAELATSFTIDRRSPRRSIPALLVGRGARILHIHFFDTLIQRPSKFVTWWRYVAWIALLMCLRWRGVTIIWTVHNLQPHECLHPAIATRTVAHVLTQCHAVSVHHHATRAQIIEHYAPHIPIHIIPHGHKVQPFGVMPSRDNARYQLGLPVDKPVLLYLGMIRRYKGLETLIEAMAILPHMHLIIAGVAADTLYLSEIHRHTARRINVTMRPRYLPDHEAAVYLAACDMLVLPYRAITTSGMLVNAQAAGVICVVPNLAPLLEQVRDAVSGFVYPAENSNALAQTIERALTHPERTAIAAHAQRQLAGHTWAQVAQLFTNMIHSVCPPS
;
A
#
# COMPACT_ATOMS: atom_id res chain seq x y z
N MET A 1 -28.30 13.32 4.42
CA MET A 1 -26.85 13.22 4.16
C MET A 1 -26.47 11.75 4.11
N THR A 2 -25.73 11.33 3.10
CA THR A 2 -25.30 9.93 2.93
C THR A 2 -24.25 9.55 3.96
N THR A 3 -24.40 8.38 4.61
CA THR A 3 -23.45 7.89 5.61
C THR A 3 -22.58 6.77 5.06
N ILE A 4 -21.27 6.94 5.15
CA ILE A 4 -20.28 5.93 4.76
C ILE A 4 -19.78 5.17 6.00
N TYR A 5 -19.78 3.85 5.90
CA TYR A 5 -19.28 2.91 6.92
C TYR A 5 -18.04 2.21 6.37
N PRO A 6 -16.83 2.64 6.72
CA PRO A 6 -15.60 1.98 6.30
C PRO A 6 -15.43 0.62 6.97
N PHE A 7 -14.94 -0.36 6.19
CA PHE A 7 -14.62 -1.68 6.70
C PHE A 7 -13.22 -2.15 6.23
N PRO A 8 -12.26 -2.31 7.15
CA PRO A 8 -12.32 -2.00 8.58
C PRO A 8 -12.41 -0.48 8.84
N PRO A 9 -12.85 -0.05 10.04
CA PRO A 9 -13.01 1.38 10.34
C PRO A 9 -11.68 2.13 10.50
N GLN A 10 -10.58 1.41 10.72
CA GLN A 10 -9.22 1.95 10.86
C GLN A 10 -8.17 0.89 10.51
N LEU A 11 -6.95 1.33 10.22
CA LEU A 11 -5.77 0.49 10.02
C LEU A 11 -4.70 0.83 11.07
N THR A 12 -4.03 -0.19 11.61
CA THR A 12 -3.10 -0.01 12.73
C THR A 12 -1.79 0.70 12.31
N TYR A 13 -1.32 0.46 11.08
CA TYR A 13 0.00 0.94 10.62
C TYR A 13 -0.06 1.62 9.26
N SER A 14 -1.21 2.15 8.89
CA SER A 14 -1.38 2.87 7.62
C SER A 14 -2.36 4.03 7.81
N PRO A 15 -1.98 5.26 7.48
CA PRO A 15 -2.84 6.42 7.55
C PRO A 15 -3.86 6.49 6.41
N TYR A 16 -3.86 5.55 5.46
CA TYR A 16 -4.68 5.58 4.26
C TYR A 16 -6.17 5.90 4.54
N LEU A 17 -6.78 5.16 5.49
CA LEU A 17 -8.20 5.39 5.83
C LEU A 17 -8.41 6.73 6.54
N ASP A 18 -7.45 7.13 7.38
CA ASP A 18 -7.56 8.40 8.10
C ASP A 18 -7.49 9.58 7.13
N ASP A 19 -6.55 9.56 6.22
CA ASP A 19 -6.34 10.61 5.22
C ASP A 19 -7.52 10.67 4.23
N LEU A 20 -7.97 9.53 3.69
CA LEU A 20 -9.10 9.48 2.75
C LEU A 20 -10.40 9.97 3.41
N TYR A 21 -10.72 9.47 4.60
CA TYR A 21 -11.99 9.81 5.24
C TYR A 21 -11.99 11.19 5.90
N ALA A 22 -10.84 11.79 6.20
CA ALA A 22 -10.77 13.20 6.58
C ALA A 22 -11.29 14.10 5.44
N GLU A 23 -10.88 13.81 4.21
CA GLU A 23 -11.34 14.57 3.03
C GLU A 23 -12.80 14.25 2.66
N LEU A 24 -13.21 12.98 2.70
CA LEU A 24 -14.59 12.58 2.40
C LEU A 24 -15.60 13.11 3.43
N ALA A 25 -15.19 13.40 4.66
CA ALA A 25 -16.03 13.97 5.70
C ALA A 25 -16.58 15.37 5.36
N THR A 26 -16.00 16.04 4.39
CA THR A 26 -16.52 17.32 3.87
C THR A 26 -17.85 17.17 3.12
N SER A 27 -18.12 15.98 2.54
CA SER A 27 -19.30 15.71 1.70
C SER A 27 -20.20 14.61 2.26
N PHE A 28 -19.71 13.78 3.15
CA PHE A 28 -20.41 12.61 3.70
C PHE A 28 -20.30 12.54 5.22
N THR A 29 -21.29 11.90 5.86
CA THR A 29 -21.13 11.48 7.26
C THR A 29 -20.31 10.22 7.31
N ILE A 30 -19.23 10.18 8.10
CA ILE A 30 -18.36 9.02 8.22
C ILE A 30 -18.60 8.32 9.55
N ASP A 31 -19.05 7.07 9.53
CA ASP A 31 -19.27 6.26 10.73
C ASP A 31 -18.15 5.22 10.91
N ARG A 32 -17.18 5.56 11.75
CA ARG A 32 -15.99 4.72 12.02
C ARG A 32 -16.12 3.87 13.29
N ARG A 33 -17.35 3.63 13.76
CA ARG A 33 -17.59 2.72 14.90
C ARG A 33 -17.14 1.29 14.56
N SER A 34 -16.90 0.49 15.60
CA SER A 34 -16.56 -0.91 15.43
C SER A 34 -17.63 -1.67 14.63
N PRO A 35 -17.29 -2.76 13.92
CA PRO A 35 -18.25 -3.57 13.15
C PRO A 35 -19.46 -4.03 13.96
N ARG A 36 -19.28 -4.31 15.27
CA ARG A 36 -20.36 -4.69 16.18
C ARG A 36 -21.46 -3.62 16.30
N ARG A 37 -21.13 -2.34 16.10
CA ARG A 37 -22.07 -1.20 16.16
C ARG A 37 -22.49 -0.71 14.77
N SER A 38 -21.59 -0.76 13.79
CA SER A 38 -21.87 -0.27 12.43
C SER A 38 -22.73 -1.25 11.63
N ILE A 39 -22.59 -2.58 11.79
CA ILE A 39 -23.42 -3.57 11.07
C ILE A 39 -24.93 -3.43 11.45
N PRO A 40 -25.33 -3.37 12.74
CA PRO A 40 -26.73 -3.09 13.07
C PRO A 40 -27.22 -1.74 12.51
N ALA A 41 -26.41 -0.68 12.56
CA ALA A 41 -26.77 0.61 11.98
C ALA A 41 -26.97 0.54 10.45
N LEU A 42 -26.14 -0.24 9.74
CA LEU A 42 -26.33 -0.51 8.32
C LEU A 42 -27.63 -1.27 8.04
N LEU A 43 -28.01 -2.23 8.89
CA LEU A 43 -29.20 -3.06 8.70
C LEU A 43 -30.53 -2.32 8.98
N VAL A 44 -30.59 -1.51 10.06
CA VAL A 44 -31.82 -0.88 10.52
C VAL A 44 -31.89 0.63 10.27
N GLY A 45 -30.77 1.24 9.88
CA GLY A 45 -30.68 2.69 9.62
C GLY A 45 -31.60 3.14 8.49
N ARG A 46 -31.96 4.43 8.50
CA ARG A 46 -32.74 5.11 7.46
C ARG A 46 -31.80 6.02 6.64
N GLY A 47 -32.19 6.35 5.41
CA GLY A 47 -31.42 7.19 4.49
C GLY A 47 -30.39 6.41 3.69
N ALA A 48 -29.61 7.13 2.89
CA ALA A 48 -28.57 6.55 2.03
C ALA A 48 -27.36 6.07 2.88
N ARG A 49 -27.04 4.79 2.74
CA ARG A 49 -25.99 4.11 3.52
C ARG A 49 -25.04 3.40 2.57
N ILE A 50 -23.76 3.58 2.79
CA ILE A 50 -22.70 2.99 1.98
C ILE A 50 -21.80 2.13 2.87
N LEU A 51 -21.64 0.86 2.57
CA LEU A 51 -20.57 0.04 3.08
C LEU A 51 -19.36 0.18 2.15
N HIS A 52 -18.28 0.79 2.63
CA HIS A 52 -17.04 0.90 1.88
C HIS A 52 -16.02 -0.13 2.38
N ILE A 53 -15.84 -1.19 1.59
CA ILE A 53 -14.92 -2.29 1.92
C ILE A 53 -13.51 -1.91 1.46
N HIS A 54 -12.51 -2.12 2.32
CA HIS A 54 -11.08 -2.00 2.00
C HIS A 54 -10.35 -3.33 2.15
N PHE A 55 -10.54 -4.00 3.30
CA PHE A 55 -9.89 -5.27 3.59
C PHE A 55 -10.89 -6.20 4.27
N PHE A 56 -10.99 -7.43 3.82
CA PHE A 56 -11.81 -8.48 4.44
C PHE A 56 -11.04 -9.79 4.66
N ASP A 57 -9.83 -9.90 4.14
CA ASP A 57 -9.03 -11.11 4.18
C ASP A 57 -8.79 -11.61 5.60
N THR A 58 -8.38 -10.70 6.49
CA THR A 58 -8.12 -11.03 7.91
C THR A 58 -9.39 -11.43 8.66
N LEU A 59 -10.57 -11.02 8.17
CA LEU A 59 -11.84 -11.49 8.72
C LEU A 59 -12.09 -12.95 8.35
N ILE A 60 -11.79 -13.35 7.12
CA ILE A 60 -12.16 -14.64 6.55
C ILE A 60 -11.11 -15.70 6.81
N GLN A 61 -9.85 -15.44 6.46
CA GLN A 61 -8.76 -16.41 6.54
C GLN A 61 -8.46 -16.83 7.99
N ARG A 62 -8.44 -18.12 8.23
CA ARG A 62 -8.08 -18.77 9.51
C ARG A 62 -7.27 -20.04 9.23
N PRO A 63 -6.47 -20.55 10.18
CA PRO A 63 -5.74 -21.79 10.00
C PRO A 63 -6.64 -22.97 9.61
N SER A 64 -7.81 -23.09 10.23
CA SER A 64 -8.80 -24.11 9.90
C SER A 64 -9.57 -23.75 8.61
N LYS A 65 -9.53 -24.64 7.60
CA LYS A 65 -10.28 -24.52 6.36
C LYS A 65 -11.79 -24.47 6.60
N PHE A 66 -12.29 -25.24 7.55
CA PHE A 66 -13.70 -25.26 7.93
C PHE A 66 -14.16 -23.91 8.51
N VAL A 67 -13.37 -23.33 9.42
CA VAL A 67 -13.67 -22.01 9.98
C VAL A 67 -13.59 -20.92 8.91
N THR A 68 -12.62 -21.00 8.00
CA THR A 68 -12.49 -20.08 6.87
C THR A 68 -13.72 -20.17 5.96
N TRP A 69 -14.20 -21.39 5.66
CA TRP A 69 -15.39 -21.58 4.82
C TRP A 69 -16.65 -21.00 5.47
N TRP A 70 -16.88 -21.24 6.75
CA TRP A 70 -18.03 -20.68 7.47
C TRP A 70 -17.99 -19.15 7.53
N ARG A 71 -16.80 -18.56 7.74
CA ARG A 71 -16.63 -17.11 7.73
C ARG A 71 -16.89 -16.51 6.34
N TYR A 72 -16.43 -17.18 5.28
CA TYR A 72 -16.76 -16.81 3.92
C TYR A 72 -18.29 -16.81 3.70
N VAL A 73 -18.97 -17.89 4.05
CA VAL A 73 -20.45 -17.99 3.88
C VAL A 73 -21.15 -16.88 4.68
N ALA A 74 -20.78 -16.69 5.93
CA ALA A 74 -21.36 -15.65 6.78
C ALA A 74 -21.12 -14.24 6.24
N TRP A 75 -19.93 -13.98 5.68
CA TRP A 75 -19.59 -12.70 5.06
C TRP A 75 -20.45 -12.44 3.82
N ILE A 76 -20.57 -13.39 2.93
CA ILE A 76 -21.40 -13.23 1.72
C ILE A 76 -22.87 -13.08 2.08
N ALA A 77 -23.39 -13.88 3.01
CA ALA A 77 -24.76 -13.75 3.50
C ALA A 77 -25.04 -12.34 4.09
N LEU A 78 -24.08 -11.79 4.84
CA LEU A 78 -24.17 -10.42 5.35
C LEU A 78 -24.24 -9.40 4.20
N LEU A 79 -23.34 -9.49 3.19
CA LEU A 79 -23.34 -8.57 2.06
C LEU A 79 -24.67 -8.67 1.26
N MET A 80 -25.19 -9.87 1.04
CA MET A 80 -26.49 -10.08 0.39
C MET A 80 -27.63 -9.42 1.20
N CYS A 81 -27.64 -9.60 2.52
CA CYS A 81 -28.63 -8.99 3.39
C CYS A 81 -28.55 -7.46 3.36
N LEU A 82 -27.35 -6.90 3.43
CA LEU A 82 -27.13 -5.45 3.34
C LEU A 82 -27.61 -4.89 2.00
N ARG A 83 -27.28 -5.57 0.88
CA ARG A 83 -27.73 -5.21 -0.46
C ARG A 83 -29.25 -5.23 -0.56
N TRP A 84 -29.89 -6.29 -0.05
CA TRP A 84 -31.36 -6.40 0.00
C TRP A 84 -32.00 -5.29 0.83
N ARG A 85 -31.30 -4.81 1.89
CA ARG A 85 -31.71 -3.67 2.71
C ARG A 85 -31.43 -2.30 2.08
N GLY A 86 -31.03 -2.26 0.81
CA GLY A 86 -30.76 -1.03 0.07
C GLY A 86 -29.47 -0.33 0.46
N VAL A 87 -28.50 -1.06 1.06
CA VAL A 87 -27.16 -0.50 1.34
C VAL A 87 -26.33 -0.56 0.04
N THR A 88 -25.76 0.57 -0.35
CA THR A 88 -24.77 0.61 -1.44
C THR A 88 -23.47 0.02 -0.96
N ILE A 89 -22.92 -0.95 -1.68
CA ILE A 89 -21.64 -1.61 -1.34
C ILE A 89 -20.61 -1.21 -2.38
N ILE A 90 -19.51 -0.63 -1.93
CA ILE A 90 -18.35 -0.30 -2.76
C ILE A 90 -17.10 -0.97 -2.18
N TRP A 91 -16.16 -1.32 -3.04
CA TRP A 91 -14.90 -1.96 -2.62
C TRP A 91 -13.69 -1.28 -3.24
N THR A 92 -12.75 -0.83 -2.40
CA THR A 92 -11.41 -0.44 -2.85
C THR A 92 -10.49 -1.64 -2.75
N VAL A 93 -9.99 -2.09 -3.89
CA VAL A 93 -9.13 -3.27 -3.99
C VAL A 93 -7.69 -2.89 -3.71
N HIS A 94 -7.25 -3.15 -2.49
CA HIS A 94 -5.84 -3.02 -2.11
C HIS A 94 -5.03 -4.25 -2.48
N ASN A 95 -5.66 -5.43 -2.44
CA ASN A 95 -5.09 -6.71 -2.83
C ASN A 95 -6.20 -7.58 -3.44
N LEU A 96 -5.91 -8.25 -4.56
CA LEU A 96 -6.86 -9.21 -5.14
C LEU A 96 -6.88 -10.53 -4.36
N GLN A 97 -5.73 -10.91 -3.82
CA GLN A 97 -5.61 -12.07 -2.94
C GLN A 97 -4.79 -11.69 -1.71
N PRO A 98 -5.04 -12.34 -0.56
CA PRO A 98 -4.19 -12.17 0.61
C PRO A 98 -2.75 -12.52 0.27
N HIS A 99 -1.79 -11.68 0.65
CA HIS A 99 -0.36 -11.98 0.43
C HIS A 99 0.11 -13.26 1.16
N GLU A 100 -0.55 -13.62 2.26
CA GLU A 100 -0.34 -14.83 3.04
C GLU A 100 -1.63 -15.65 3.00
N CYS A 101 -1.92 -16.23 1.82
CA CYS A 101 -3.18 -16.91 1.57
C CYS A 101 -3.13 -18.36 2.07
N LEU A 102 -3.85 -18.66 3.16
CA LEU A 102 -3.93 -20.00 3.73
C LEU A 102 -4.81 -20.96 2.89
N HIS A 103 -5.86 -20.44 2.26
CA HIS A 103 -6.84 -21.21 1.49
C HIS A 103 -7.16 -20.52 0.17
N PRO A 104 -6.31 -20.65 -0.87
CA PRO A 104 -6.43 -19.90 -2.13
C PRO A 104 -7.80 -20.07 -2.83
N ALA A 105 -8.33 -21.29 -2.90
CA ALA A 105 -9.61 -21.54 -3.54
C ALA A 105 -10.78 -20.81 -2.85
N ILE A 106 -10.77 -20.70 -1.51
CA ILE A 106 -11.79 -19.94 -0.77
C ILE A 106 -11.58 -18.44 -0.99
N ALA A 107 -10.33 -17.96 -0.99
CA ALA A 107 -10.01 -16.57 -1.25
C ALA A 107 -10.52 -16.12 -2.64
N THR A 108 -10.21 -16.87 -3.69
CA THR A 108 -10.69 -16.59 -5.06
C THR A 108 -12.22 -16.57 -5.15
N ARG A 109 -12.90 -17.57 -4.54
CA ARG A 109 -14.37 -17.60 -4.47
C ARG A 109 -14.92 -16.39 -3.69
N THR A 110 -14.25 -15.98 -2.62
CA THR A 110 -14.69 -14.83 -1.84
C THR A 110 -14.64 -13.56 -2.69
N VAL A 111 -13.53 -13.32 -3.40
CA VAL A 111 -13.39 -12.18 -4.31
C VAL A 111 -14.50 -12.18 -5.36
N ALA A 112 -14.73 -13.32 -6.04
CA ALA A 112 -15.79 -13.45 -7.04
C ALA A 112 -17.18 -13.08 -6.47
N HIS A 113 -17.53 -13.60 -5.29
CA HIS A 113 -18.83 -13.30 -4.69
C HIS A 113 -18.92 -11.88 -4.11
N VAL A 114 -17.86 -11.32 -3.57
CA VAL A 114 -17.83 -9.91 -3.14
C VAL A 114 -18.09 -9.00 -4.35
N LEU A 115 -17.45 -9.26 -5.49
CA LEU A 115 -17.69 -8.53 -6.73
C LEU A 115 -19.16 -8.54 -7.16
N THR A 116 -19.88 -9.68 -7.02
CA THR A 116 -21.31 -9.74 -7.36
C THR A 116 -22.19 -8.91 -6.42
N GLN A 117 -21.73 -8.63 -5.21
CA GLN A 117 -22.49 -7.82 -4.24
C GLN A 117 -22.18 -6.32 -4.34
N CYS A 118 -21.04 -5.95 -4.91
CA CYS A 118 -20.64 -4.55 -5.06
C CYS A 118 -21.51 -3.82 -6.09
N HIS A 119 -21.64 -2.50 -5.90
CA HIS A 119 -22.25 -1.58 -6.88
C HIS A 119 -21.16 -0.88 -7.71
N ALA A 120 -19.98 -0.68 -7.13
CA ALA A 120 -18.78 -0.22 -7.82
C ALA A 120 -17.53 -0.73 -7.12
N VAL A 121 -16.44 -0.76 -7.87
CA VAL A 121 -15.10 -1.10 -7.38
C VAL A 121 -14.13 0.00 -7.74
N SER A 122 -13.22 0.34 -6.83
CA SER A 122 -12.06 1.17 -7.13
C SER A 122 -10.77 0.37 -7.06
N VAL A 123 -9.86 0.66 -7.97
CA VAL A 123 -8.51 0.11 -8.05
C VAL A 123 -7.52 1.25 -8.20
N HIS A 124 -6.25 1.04 -7.82
CA HIS A 124 -5.24 2.09 -7.91
C HIS A 124 -4.51 2.11 -9.25
N HIS A 125 -4.56 1.00 -10.04
CA HIS A 125 -3.78 0.81 -11.27
C HIS A 125 -4.58 0.14 -12.37
N HIS A 126 -4.25 0.46 -13.63
CA HIS A 126 -4.80 -0.20 -14.82
C HIS A 126 -4.51 -1.70 -14.82
N ALA A 127 -3.31 -2.11 -14.39
CA ALA A 127 -2.94 -3.52 -14.27
C ALA A 127 -3.89 -4.30 -13.35
N THR A 128 -4.25 -3.72 -12.20
CA THR A 128 -5.21 -4.36 -11.27
C THR A 128 -6.61 -4.42 -11.87
N ARG A 129 -7.04 -3.37 -12.59
CA ARG A 129 -8.32 -3.39 -13.31
C ARG A 129 -8.35 -4.49 -14.36
N ALA A 130 -7.29 -4.61 -15.16
CA ALA A 130 -7.16 -5.66 -16.19
C ALA A 130 -7.25 -7.06 -15.57
N GLN A 131 -6.53 -7.31 -14.47
CA GLN A 131 -6.59 -8.58 -13.75
C GLN A 131 -8.00 -8.91 -13.24
N ILE A 132 -8.74 -7.94 -12.71
CA ILE A 132 -10.13 -8.17 -12.26
C ILE A 132 -11.02 -8.54 -13.44
N ILE A 133 -10.91 -7.83 -14.57
CA ILE A 133 -11.71 -8.10 -15.77
C ILE A 133 -11.38 -9.49 -16.31
N GLU A 134 -10.12 -9.83 -16.44
CA GLU A 134 -9.64 -11.10 -16.99
C GLU A 134 -10.10 -12.30 -16.15
N HIS A 135 -9.98 -12.21 -14.81
CA HIS A 135 -10.22 -13.35 -13.93
C HIS A 135 -11.67 -13.49 -13.46
N TYR A 136 -12.43 -12.39 -13.40
CA TYR A 136 -13.75 -12.39 -12.77
C TYR A 136 -14.86 -11.83 -13.68
N ALA A 137 -14.53 -11.14 -14.77
CA ALA A 137 -15.47 -10.52 -15.72
C ALA A 137 -16.71 -9.87 -15.06
N PRO A 138 -16.53 -8.98 -14.05
CA PRO A 138 -17.66 -8.44 -13.31
C PRO A 138 -18.50 -7.48 -14.17
N HIS A 139 -19.81 -7.47 -13.95
CA HIS A 139 -20.76 -6.57 -14.64
C HIS A 139 -20.99 -5.24 -13.90
N ILE A 140 -20.01 -4.78 -13.12
CA ILE A 140 -20.06 -3.56 -12.33
C ILE A 140 -18.97 -2.58 -12.78
N PRO A 141 -19.16 -1.26 -12.59
CA PRO A 141 -18.13 -0.28 -12.93
C PRO A 141 -16.87 -0.47 -12.06
N ILE A 142 -15.71 -0.42 -12.71
CA ILE A 142 -14.40 -0.44 -12.06
C ILE A 142 -13.72 0.89 -12.36
N HIS A 143 -13.56 1.70 -11.31
CA HIS A 143 -12.95 3.02 -11.38
C HIS A 143 -11.46 2.93 -11.02
N ILE A 144 -10.62 3.63 -11.79
CA ILE A 144 -9.21 3.80 -11.43
C ILE A 144 -9.11 5.06 -10.60
N ILE A 145 -8.81 4.88 -9.32
CA ILE A 145 -8.62 5.97 -8.36
C ILE A 145 -7.23 5.79 -7.76
N PRO A 146 -6.27 6.67 -8.09
CA PRO A 146 -4.89 6.52 -7.66
C PRO A 146 -4.76 6.57 -6.13
N HIS A 147 -3.64 6.09 -5.60
CA HIS A 147 -3.34 6.24 -4.17
C HIS A 147 -3.03 7.71 -3.87
N GLY A 148 -3.71 8.27 -2.86
CA GLY A 148 -3.47 9.64 -2.43
C GLY A 148 -2.14 9.83 -1.70
N HIS A 149 -1.64 11.06 -1.70
CA HIS A 149 -0.50 11.48 -0.88
C HIS A 149 -0.79 12.81 -0.20
N LYS A 150 -0.09 13.07 0.90
CA LYS A 150 -0.03 14.41 1.51
C LYS A 150 0.96 15.27 0.73
N VAL A 151 0.74 16.58 0.68
CA VAL A 151 1.68 17.52 0.04
C VAL A 151 3.05 17.45 0.71
N GLN A 152 3.07 17.25 2.02
CA GLN A 152 4.28 16.98 2.81
C GLN A 152 4.05 15.70 3.63
N PRO A 153 4.24 14.50 3.04
CA PRO A 153 3.82 13.24 3.65
C PRO A 153 4.51 12.95 4.98
N PHE A 154 5.70 13.51 5.19
CA PHE A 154 6.50 13.31 6.40
C PHE A 154 6.77 14.62 7.17
N GLY A 155 6.09 15.73 6.83
CA GLY A 155 6.36 17.06 7.40
C GLY A 155 7.67 17.64 6.90
N VAL A 156 8.28 18.52 7.72
CA VAL A 156 9.57 19.16 7.38
C VAL A 156 10.69 18.15 7.55
N MET A 157 11.36 17.83 6.45
CA MET A 157 12.51 16.93 6.47
C MET A 157 13.77 17.70 6.90
N PRO A 158 14.63 17.11 7.78
CA PRO A 158 15.93 17.71 8.11
C PRO A 158 16.86 17.70 6.90
N SER A 159 17.97 18.46 6.98
CA SER A 159 19.03 18.30 5.99
C SER A 159 19.65 16.89 6.06
N ARG A 160 20.18 16.39 4.93
CA ARG A 160 20.81 15.08 4.82
C ARG A 160 21.89 14.87 5.91
N ASP A 161 22.73 15.87 6.13
CA ASP A 161 23.85 15.78 7.08
C ASP A 161 23.34 15.72 8.53
N ASN A 162 22.34 16.52 8.88
CA ASN A 162 21.69 16.46 10.21
C ASN A 162 21.01 15.11 10.43
N ALA A 163 20.32 14.59 9.41
CA ALA A 163 19.66 13.28 9.49
C ALA A 163 20.67 12.14 9.70
N ARG A 164 21.79 12.17 8.98
CA ARG A 164 22.88 11.19 9.14
C ARG A 164 23.53 11.27 10.50
N TYR A 165 23.79 12.49 10.99
CA TYR A 165 24.30 12.69 12.33
C TYR A 165 23.37 12.11 13.42
N GLN A 166 22.06 12.41 13.33
CA GLN A 166 21.05 11.86 14.26
C GLN A 166 20.99 10.33 14.27
N LEU A 167 21.19 9.71 13.12
CA LEU A 167 21.12 8.25 12.97
C LEU A 167 22.47 7.54 13.18
N GLY A 168 23.56 8.30 13.40
CA GLY A 168 24.90 7.75 13.52
C GLY A 168 25.41 7.08 12.24
N LEU A 169 25.00 7.62 11.06
CA LEU A 169 25.33 7.06 9.76
C LEU A 169 26.61 7.67 9.20
N PRO A 170 27.37 6.93 8.38
CA PRO A 170 28.55 7.45 7.71
C PRO A 170 28.16 8.56 6.73
N VAL A 171 28.93 9.65 6.74
CA VAL A 171 28.68 10.82 5.87
C VAL A 171 29.15 10.54 4.44
N ASP A 172 30.21 9.75 4.29
CA ASP A 172 30.95 9.45 3.06
C ASP A 172 30.42 8.24 2.28
N LYS A 173 29.56 7.39 2.91
CA LYS A 173 29.01 6.21 2.25
C LYS A 173 27.60 6.45 1.71
N PRO A 174 27.25 5.87 0.55
CA PRO A 174 25.86 5.84 0.12
C PRO A 174 24.99 5.06 1.09
N VAL A 175 23.80 5.61 1.37
CA VAL A 175 22.81 5.01 2.29
C VAL A 175 21.55 4.62 1.52
N LEU A 176 21.23 3.34 1.53
CA LEU A 176 20.00 2.77 1.01
C LEU A 176 18.98 2.62 2.14
N LEU A 177 17.72 2.85 1.85
CA LEU A 177 16.63 2.67 2.79
C LEU A 177 15.60 1.69 2.23
N TYR A 178 15.23 0.70 3.02
CA TYR A 178 13.93 0.05 2.94
C TYR A 178 13.05 0.55 4.07
N LEU A 179 11.87 1.04 3.77
CA LEU A 179 10.90 1.50 4.76
C LEU A 179 9.53 0.88 4.48
N GLY A 180 8.99 0.14 5.46
CA GLY A 180 7.69 -0.50 5.36
C GLY A 180 7.59 -1.77 6.19
N MET A 181 6.42 -2.42 6.17
CA MET A 181 6.21 -3.67 6.90
C MET A 181 7.19 -4.76 6.43
N ILE A 182 7.83 -5.42 7.37
CA ILE A 182 8.72 -6.56 7.12
C ILE A 182 7.84 -7.81 6.94
N ARG A 183 7.66 -8.23 5.67
CA ARG A 183 6.85 -9.38 5.27
C ARG A 183 7.49 -10.10 4.07
N ARG A 184 7.20 -11.40 3.91
CA ARG A 184 7.81 -12.24 2.86
C ARG A 184 7.62 -11.71 1.45
N TYR A 185 6.42 -11.23 1.11
CA TYR A 185 6.14 -10.69 -0.22
C TYR A 185 6.89 -9.37 -0.52
N LYS A 186 7.48 -8.75 0.49
CA LYS A 186 8.32 -7.56 0.35
C LYS A 186 9.75 -7.86 -0.12
N GLY A 187 10.16 -9.14 -0.17
CA GLY A 187 11.37 -9.60 -0.86
C GLY A 187 12.69 -9.07 -0.29
N LEU A 188 12.77 -8.87 1.04
CA LEU A 188 13.98 -8.33 1.67
C LEU A 188 15.22 -9.19 1.43
N GLU A 189 15.05 -10.48 1.20
CA GLU A 189 16.15 -11.41 0.90
C GLU A 189 16.92 -10.95 -0.34
N THR A 190 16.21 -10.57 -1.42
CA THR A 190 16.82 -10.07 -2.66
C THR A 190 17.68 -8.82 -2.41
N LEU A 191 17.20 -7.91 -1.54
CA LEU A 191 17.94 -6.70 -1.20
C LEU A 191 19.16 -7.02 -0.32
N ILE A 192 19.02 -7.91 0.67
CA ILE A 192 20.13 -8.32 1.53
C ILE A 192 21.22 -9.07 0.73
N GLU A 193 20.83 -9.88 -0.24
CA GLU A 193 21.75 -10.52 -1.18
C GLU A 193 22.49 -9.48 -2.05
N ALA A 194 21.77 -8.48 -2.58
CA ALA A 194 22.39 -7.39 -3.33
C ALA A 194 23.44 -6.63 -2.50
N MET A 195 23.24 -6.48 -1.17
CA MET A 195 24.21 -5.85 -0.28
C MET A 195 25.53 -6.64 -0.14
N ALA A 196 25.57 -7.92 -0.51
CA ALA A 196 26.84 -8.66 -0.59
C ALA A 196 27.73 -8.14 -1.72
N ILE A 197 27.12 -7.64 -2.78
CA ILE A 197 27.79 -7.11 -3.97
C ILE A 197 28.14 -5.63 -3.77
N LEU A 198 27.49 -4.95 -2.81
CA LEU A 198 27.60 -3.53 -2.53
C LEU A 198 28.22 -3.25 -1.14
N PRO A 199 29.46 -3.73 -0.84
CA PRO A 199 30.04 -3.61 0.50
C PRO A 199 30.36 -2.15 0.91
N HIS A 200 30.49 -1.25 -0.06
CA HIS A 200 30.78 0.15 0.12
C HIS A 200 29.54 1.00 0.45
N MET A 201 28.32 0.43 0.34
CA MET A 201 27.07 1.08 0.68
C MET A 201 26.55 0.62 2.04
N HIS A 202 25.67 1.41 2.65
CA HIS A 202 24.99 1.08 3.90
C HIS A 202 23.48 0.95 3.67
N LEU A 203 22.89 -0.15 4.14
CA LEU A 203 21.44 -0.40 4.05
C LEU A 203 20.79 -0.26 5.42
N ILE A 204 19.69 0.46 5.48
CA ILE A 204 18.79 0.51 6.62
C ILE A 204 17.49 -0.22 6.24
N ILE A 205 17.09 -1.21 7.03
CA ILE A 205 15.79 -1.87 6.93
C ILE A 205 14.96 -1.45 8.13
N ALA A 206 13.89 -0.66 7.89
CA ALA A 206 13.05 -0.11 8.94
C ALA A 206 11.57 -0.44 8.72
N GLY A 207 10.86 -0.75 9.82
CA GLY A 207 9.42 -1.00 9.81
C GLY A 207 8.98 -2.17 10.67
N VAL A 208 7.67 -2.30 10.87
CA VAL A 208 7.08 -3.33 11.73
C VAL A 208 7.16 -4.71 11.08
N ALA A 209 7.59 -5.70 11.86
CA ALA A 209 7.47 -7.10 11.49
C ALA A 209 6.23 -7.71 12.18
N ALA A 210 5.30 -8.23 11.40
CA ALA A 210 4.11 -8.92 11.91
C ALA A 210 4.39 -10.42 12.15
N ASP A 211 5.35 -11.01 11.44
CA ASP A 211 5.78 -12.41 11.54
C ASP A 211 7.16 -12.47 12.21
N THR A 212 7.19 -12.99 13.44
CA THR A 212 8.42 -13.12 14.23
C THR A 212 9.37 -14.18 13.69
N LEU A 213 8.85 -15.22 13.04
CA LEU A 213 9.67 -16.26 12.39
C LEU A 213 10.39 -15.67 11.18
N TYR A 214 9.67 -14.93 10.35
CA TYR A 214 10.27 -14.24 9.22
C TYR A 214 11.27 -13.18 9.65
N LEU A 215 10.96 -12.41 10.71
CA LEU A 215 11.94 -11.48 11.27
C LEU A 215 13.22 -12.16 11.71
N SER A 216 13.12 -13.32 12.40
CA SER A 216 14.27 -14.10 12.82
C SER A 216 15.09 -14.63 11.63
N GLU A 217 14.43 -14.98 10.53
CA GLU A 217 15.08 -15.36 9.27
C GLU A 217 15.87 -14.20 8.69
N ILE A 218 15.25 -13.04 8.56
CA ILE A 218 15.91 -11.81 8.08
C ILE A 218 17.09 -11.42 8.99
N HIS A 219 16.94 -11.51 10.31
CA HIS A 219 18.06 -11.27 11.24
C HIS A 219 19.25 -12.22 10.99
N ARG A 220 19.00 -13.50 10.71
CA ARG A 220 20.08 -14.44 10.35
C ARG A 220 20.78 -14.06 9.06
N HIS A 221 20.05 -13.61 8.05
CA HIS A 221 20.62 -13.12 6.76
C HIS A 221 21.47 -11.86 6.94
N THR A 222 21.09 -10.98 7.89
CA THR A 222 21.80 -9.72 8.14
C THR A 222 22.93 -9.83 9.16
N ALA A 223 22.94 -10.85 10.03
CA ALA A 223 23.89 -11.00 11.15
C ALA A 223 25.37 -10.95 10.76
N ARG A 224 25.71 -11.35 9.53
CA ARG A 224 27.08 -11.34 9.00
C ARG A 224 27.38 -10.13 8.11
N ARG A 225 26.45 -9.16 8.04
CA ARG A 225 26.54 -8.00 7.15
C ARG A 225 26.73 -6.71 7.98
N ILE A 226 27.96 -6.26 8.07
CA ILE A 226 28.30 -5.03 8.81
C ILE A 226 27.74 -3.75 8.18
N ASN A 227 27.33 -3.83 6.92
CA ASN A 227 26.76 -2.75 6.13
C ASN A 227 25.22 -2.76 6.10
N VAL A 228 24.56 -3.53 6.98
CA VAL A 228 23.09 -3.58 7.09
C VAL A 228 22.66 -3.31 8.54
N THR A 229 21.81 -2.32 8.71
CA THR A 229 21.19 -1.97 10.01
C THR A 229 19.71 -2.29 10.01
N MET A 230 19.25 -3.05 11.00
CA MET A 230 17.84 -3.37 11.21
C MET A 230 17.20 -2.43 12.25
N ARG A 231 16.00 -1.93 11.93
CA ARG A 231 15.13 -1.16 12.84
C ARG A 231 13.69 -1.71 12.78
N PRO A 232 13.45 -2.92 13.33
CA PRO A 232 12.17 -3.65 13.18
C PRO A 232 11.09 -3.09 14.13
N ARG A 233 10.75 -1.81 13.98
CA ARG A 233 9.70 -1.13 14.74
C ARG A 233 8.92 -0.16 13.88
N TYR A 234 7.76 0.26 14.36
CA TYR A 234 7.03 1.36 13.73
C TYR A 234 7.83 2.65 13.82
N LEU A 235 7.88 3.37 12.70
CA LEU A 235 8.42 4.73 12.63
C LEU A 235 7.26 5.69 12.40
N PRO A 236 6.97 6.60 13.34
CA PRO A 236 6.06 7.72 13.09
C PRO A 236 6.57 8.62 11.96
N ASP A 237 5.69 9.38 11.33
CA ASP A 237 6.03 10.19 10.14
C ASP A 237 7.25 11.11 10.36
N HIS A 238 7.36 11.74 11.54
CA HIS A 238 8.51 12.61 11.86
C HIS A 238 9.84 11.85 11.98
N GLU A 239 9.83 10.61 12.45
CA GLU A 239 11.03 9.76 12.44
C GLU A 239 11.31 9.24 11.03
N ALA A 240 10.29 8.80 10.29
CA ALA A 240 10.43 8.37 8.90
C ALA A 240 11.05 9.47 8.02
N ALA A 241 10.71 10.75 8.29
CA ALA A 241 11.34 11.91 7.66
C ALA A 241 12.85 11.91 7.80
N VAL A 242 13.37 11.58 9.00
CA VAL A 242 14.82 11.56 9.25
C VAL A 242 15.49 10.45 8.43
N TYR A 243 14.90 9.25 8.36
CA TYR A 243 15.44 8.15 7.56
C TYR A 243 15.42 8.46 6.06
N LEU A 244 14.32 9.05 5.57
CA LEU A 244 14.20 9.46 4.17
C LEU A 244 15.16 10.60 3.81
N ALA A 245 15.39 11.54 4.72
CA ALA A 245 16.38 12.61 4.51
C ALA A 245 17.83 12.10 4.50
N ALA A 246 18.11 11.05 5.30
CA ALA A 246 19.45 10.48 5.41
C ALA A 246 19.83 9.60 4.21
N CYS A 247 18.84 9.00 3.51
CA CYS A 247 19.10 8.05 2.44
C CYS A 247 19.39 8.73 1.10
N ASP A 248 20.13 8.02 0.24
CA ASP A 248 20.36 8.41 -1.14
C ASP A 248 19.27 7.89 -2.06
N MET A 249 18.61 6.78 -1.69
CA MET A 249 17.47 6.21 -2.39
C MET A 249 16.67 5.25 -1.50
N LEU A 250 15.39 5.11 -1.82
CA LEU A 250 14.51 4.08 -1.26
C LEU A 250 14.50 2.87 -2.19
N VAL A 251 14.72 1.68 -1.64
CA VAL A 251 14.69 0.42 -2.38
C VAL A 251 13.50 -0.42 -1.91
N LEU A 252 12.63 -0.79 -2.83
CA LEU A 252 11.42 -1.57 -2.57
C LEU A 252 11.49 -2.90 -3.32
N PRO A 253 12.07 -3.96 -2.74
CA PRO A 253 12.42 -5.20 -3.46
C PRO A 253 11.25 -6.19 -3.57
N TYR A 254 10.05 -5.69 -3.81
CA TYR A 254 8.82 -6.46 -3.77
C TYR A 254 8.81 -7.67 -4.73
N ARG A 255 8.27 -8.81 -4.25
CA ARG A 255 7.96 -9.99 -5.08
C ARG A 255 6.56 -9.89 -5.67
N ALA A 256 5.64 -9.29 -4.93
CA ALA A 256 4.27 -9.05 -5.35
C ALA A 256 3.74 -7.78 -4.71
N ILE A 257 2.96 -7.01 -5.45
CA ILE A 257 2.31 -5.79 -4.93
C ILE A 257 1.13 -5.41 -5.82
N THR A 258 0.08 -4.90 -5.23
CA THR A 258 -1.04 -4.28 -5.93
C THR A 258 -0.92 -2.76 -5.89
N THR A 259 -0.50 -2.21 -4.74
CA THR A 259 -0.23 -0.76 -4.59
C THR A 259 0.79 -0.53 -3.47
N SER A 260 1.54 0.58 -3.55
CA SER A 260 2.54 0.95 -2.55
C SER A 260 2.42 2.40 -2.12
N GLY A 261 1.75 2.63 -1.01
CA GLY A 261 1.69 3.96 -0.41
C GLY A 261 3.07 4.52 -0.04
N MET A 262 4.04 3.64 0.32
CA MET A 262 5.42 4.07 0.59
C MET A 262 6.11 4.60 -0.66
N LEU A 263 5.91 3.97 -1.83
CA LEU A 263 6.44 4.48 -3.10
C LEU A 263 5.90 5.88 -3.39
N VAL A 264 4.56 6.03 -3.32
CA VAL A 264 3.88 7.32 -3.56
C VAL A 264 4.38 8.40 -2.61
N ASN A 265 4.45 8.10 -1.31
CA ASN A 265 4.91 9.07 -0.31
C ASN A 265 6.41 9.43 -0.46
N ALA A 266 7.26 8.46 -0.81
CA ALA A 266 8.68 8.73 -1.05
C ALA A 266 8.90 9.58 -2.31
N GLN A 267 8.17 9.30 -3.39
CA GLN A 267 8.19 10.14 -4.59
C GLN A 267 7.68 11.57 -4.30
N ALA A 268 6.61 11.70 -3.51
CA ALA A 268 6.09 13.01 -3.09
C ALA A 268 7.11 13.78 -2.24
N ALA A 269 7.93 13.08 -1.45
CA ALA A 269 9.04 13.64 -0.69
C ALA A 269 10.31 13.91 -1.53
N GLY A 270 10.29 13.63 -2.84
CA GLY A 270 11.44 13.84 -3.73
C GLY A 270 12.55 12.79 -3.57
N VAL A 271 12.27 11.63 -2.99
CA VAL A 271 13.24 10.55 -2.81
C VAL A 271 13.27 9.64 -4.05
N ILE A 272 14.48 9.36 -4.56
CA ILE A 272 14.65 8.39 -5.66
C ILE A 272 14.24 7.00 -5.20
N CYS A 273 13.46 6.31 -6.02
CA CYS A 273 13.00 4.96 -5.74
C CYS A 273 13.58 3.95 -6.74
N VAL A 274 13.99 2.78 -6.22
CA VAL A 274 14.38 1.61 -7.01
C VAL A 274 13.34 0.51 -6.77
N VAL A 275 12.72 0.02 -7.84
CA VAL A 275 11.58 -0.91 -7.78
C VAL A 275 11.74 -2.08 -8.76
N PRO A 276 11.12 -3.24 -8.50
CA PRO A 276 11.08 -4.34 -9.47
C PRO A 276 10.11 -4.06 -10.63
N ASN A 277 10.30 -4.75 -11.76
CA ASN A 277 9.48 -4.65 -12.96
C ASN A 277 8.09 -5.32 -12.83
N LEU A 278 7.37 -5.03 -11.75
CA LEU A 278 6.00 -5.48 -11.53
C LEU A 278 5.00 -4.50 -12.17
N ALA A 279 3.99 -5.03 -12.88
CA ALA A 279 3.05 -4.20 -13.66
C ALA A 279 2.44 -3.00 -12.91
N PRO A 280 1.96 -3.12 -11.64
CA PRO A 280 1.44 -1.96 -10.91
C PRO A 280 2.51 -0.90 -10.61
N LEU A 281 3.79 -1.29 -10.46
CA LEU A 281 4.88 -0.35 -10.19
C LEU A 281 5.35 0.33 -11.48
N LEU A 282 5.29 -0.36 -12.63
CA LEU A 282 5.64 0.22 -13.94
C LEU A 282 4.66 1.32 -14.40
N GLU A 283 3.46 1.38 -13.83
CA GLU A 283 2.55 2.51 -14.06
C GLU A 283 2.97 3.78 -13.31
N GLN A 284 3.73 3.63 -12.22
CA GLN A 284 4.20 4.73 -11.38
C GLN A 284 5.67 5.08 -11.61
N VAL A 285 6.49 4.10 -11.98
CA VAL A 285 7.93 4.27 -12.16
C VAL A 285 8.33 3.87 -13.56
N ARG A 286 8.78 4.86 -14.32
CA ARG A 286 9.44 4.67 -15.60
C ARG A 286 10.95 4.73 -15.41
N ASP A 287 11.67 3.71 -15.90
CA ASP A 287 13.11 3.57 -15.71
C ASP A 287 13.89 4.78 -16.21
N ALA A 288 14.80 5.28 -15.37
CA ALA A 288 15.61 6.48 -15.57
C ALA A 288 14.81 7.78 -15.89
N VAL A 289 13.49 7.79 -15.63
CA VAL A 289 12.63 8.97 -15.83
C VAL A 289 11.96 9.41 -14.54
N SER A 290 11.38 8.50 -13.77
CA SER A 290 10.73 8.78 -12.48
C SER A 290 11.19 7.84 -11.36
N GLY A 291 12.29 7.13 -11.57
CA GLY A 291 12.91 6.17 -10.67
C GLY A 291 13.72 5.15 -11.47
N PHE A 292 14.08 4.05 -10.83
CA PHE A 292 14.86 3.00 -11.47
C PHE A 292 14.18 1.65 -11.32
N VAL A 293 14.26 0.85 -12.39
CA VAL A 293 13.56 -0.44 -12.48
C VAL A 293 14.57 -1.56 -12.68
N TYR A 294 14.37 -2.67 -11.98
CA TYR A 294 15.17 -3.88 -12.11
C TYR A 294 14.29 -5.13 -12.32
N PRO A 295 14.79 -6.21 -12.93
CA PRO A 295 14.10 -7.50 -13.03
C PRO A 295 13.78 -8.06 -11.63
N ALA A 296 12.52 -8.36 -11.34
CA ALA A 296 12.08 -8.85 -10.04
C ALA A 296 12.88 -10.09 -9.59
N GLU A 297 13.10 -10.22 -8.30
CA GLU A 297 13.78 -11.35 -7.64
C GLU A 297 15.23 -11.60 -8.12
N ASN A 298 15.87 -10.63 -8.75
CA ASN A 298 17.25 -10.72 -9.22
C ASN A 298 18.17 -9.79 -8.44
N SER A 299 18.90 -10.32 -7.47
CA SER A 299 19.80 -9.56 -6.59
C SER A 299 20.98 -8.92 -7.33
N ASN A 300 21.51 -9.57 -8.37
CA ASN A 300 22.59 -9.02 -9.21
C ASN A 300 22.09 -7.81 -10.01
N ALA A 301 20.93 -7.95 -10.67
CA ALA A 301 20.33 -6.85 -11.41
C ALA A 301 19.93 -5.70 -10.48
N LEU A 302 19.44 -5.98 -9.26
CA LEU A 302 19.17 -4.98 -8.25
C LEU A 302 20.44 -4.21 -7.88
N ALA A 303 21.56 -4.91 -7.60
CA ALA A 303 22.84 -4.27 -7.28
C ALA A 303 23.32 -3.36 -8.41
N GLN A 304 23.30 -3.83 -9.66
CA GLN A 304 23.66 -3.02 -10.83
C GLN A 304 22.75 -1.81 -11.01
N THR A 305 21.44 -1.95 -10.74
CA THR A 305 20.48 -0.84 -10.85
C THR A 305 20.71 0.20 -9.75
N ILE A 306 21.04 -0.22 -8.54
CA ILE A 306 21.43 0.68 -7.43
C ILE A 306 22.67 1.47 -7.79
N GLU A 307 23.74 0.84 -8.31
CA GLU A 307 24.95 1.53 -8.77
C GLU A 307 24.64 2.54 -9.89
N ARG A 308 23.88 2.12 -10.88
CA ARG A 308 23.43 3.00 -11.97
C ARG A 308 22.63 4.20 -11.44
N ALA A 309 21.71 3.98 -10.50
CA ALA A 309 20.92 5.02 -9.88
C ALA A 309 21.77 6.00 -9.06
N LEU A 310 22.79 5.50 -8.38
CA LEU A 310 23.70 6.31 -7.57
C LEU A 310 24.57 7.25 -8.43
N THR A 311 25.05 6.76 -9.56
CA THR A 311 25.98 7.48 -10.45
C THR A 311 25.28 8.25 -11.59
N HIS A 312 23.94 8.15 -11.68
CA HIS A 312 23.20 8.79 -12.77
C HIS A 312 23.31 10.33 -12.71
N PRO A 313 23.71 10.99 -13.81
CA PRO A 313 23.92 12.44 -13.80
C PRO A 313 22.64 13.27 -13.54
N GLU A 314 21.48 12.75 -13.93
CA GLU A 314 20.19 13.46 -13.83
C GLU A 314 19.35 13.03 -12.62
N ARG A 315 19.96 12.50 -11.55
CA ARG A 315 19.24 12.01 -10.36
C ARG A 315 18.21 13.00 -9.81
N THR A 316 18.62 14.27 -9.68
CA THR A 316 17.72 15.32 -9.16
C THR A 316 16.53 15.57 -10.10
N ALA A 317 16.76 15.55 -11.40
CA ALA A 317 15.70 15.72 -12.40
C ALA A 317 14.71 14.54 -12.38
N ILE A 318 15.21 13.31 -12.21
CA ILE A 318 14.41 12.09 -12.07
C ILE A 318 13.52 12.16 -10.82
N ALA A 319 14.06 12.54 -9.66
CA ALA A 319 13.29 12.70 -8.43
C ALA A 319 12.21 13.79 -8.58
N ALA A 320 12.58 14.94 -9.15
CA ALA A 320 11.63 16.03 -9.41
C ALA A 320 10.54 15.63 -10.43
N HIS A 321 10.86 14.80 -11.42
CA HIS A 321 9.89 14.28 -12.35
C HIS A 321 8.88 13.35 -11.65
N ALA A 322 9.37 12.42 -10.83
CA ALA A 322 8.53 11.53 -10.01
C ALA A 322 7.55 12.32 -9.13
N GLN A 323 8.04 13.38 -8.49
CA GLN A 323 7.22 14.26 -7.66
C GLN A 323 6.13 14.99 -8.48
N ARG A 324 6.48 15.53 -9.66
CA ARG A 324 5.51 16.21 -10.53
C ARG A 324 4.41 15.28 -11.04
N GLN A 325 4.69 14.01 -11.30
CA GLN A 325 3.67 13.02 -11.72
C GLN A 325 2.55 12.87 -10.69
N LEU A 326 2.80 13.16 -9.42
CA LEU A 326 1.84 13.05 -8.34
C LEU A 326 0.99 14.31 -8.13
N ALA A 327 1.18 15.39 -8.91
CA ALA A 327 0.49 16.66 -8.72
C ALA A 327 -1.05 16.56 -8.73
N GLY A 328 -1.60 15.55 -9.39
CA GLY A 328 -3.05 15.27 -9.44
C GLY A 328 -3.53 14.23 -8.41
N HIS A 329 -2.69 13.78 -7.47
CA HIS A 329 -2.97 12.66 -6.59
C HIS A 329 -2.97 13.03 -5.09
N THR A 330 -3.24 14.30 -4.75
CA THR A 330 -3.44 14.67 -3.34
C THR A 330 -4.70 14.01 -2.79
N TRP A 331 -4.77 13.82 -1.46
CA TRP A 331 -5.95 13.20 -0.84
C TRP A 331 -7.25 13.95 -1.16
N ALA A 332 -7.22 15.28 -1.25
CA ALA A 332 -8.39 16.07 -1.64
C ALA A 332 -8.86 15.74 -3.07
N GLN A 333 -7.93 15.62 -4.04
CA GLN A 333 -8.27 15.24 -5.41
C GLN A 333 -8.76 13.79 -5.51
N VAL A 334 -8.12 12.89 -4.77
CA VAL A 334 -8.53 11.47 -4.69
C VAL A 334 -9.93 11.35 -4.07
N ALA A 335 -10.23 12.11 -3.00
CA ALA A 335 -11.56 12.14 -2.40
C ALA A 335 -12.63 12.66 -3.37
N GLN A 336 -12.29 13.61 -4.24
CA GLN A 336 -13.22 14.06 -5.31
C GLN A 336 -13.52 12.93 -6.31
N LEU A 337 -12.52 12.12 -6.69
CA LEU A 337 -12.74 10.95 -7.56
C LEU A 337 -13.64 9.90 -6.86
N PHE A 338 -13.41 9.66 -5.57
CA PHE A 338 -14.30 8.80 -4.77
C PHE A 338 -15.72 9.36 -4.68
N THR A 339 -15.88 10.66 -4.47
CA THR A 339 -17.20 11.33 -4.45
C THR A 339 -17.93 11.13 -5.77
N ASN A 340 -17.27 11.32 -6.91
CA ASN A 340 -17.84 11.09 -8.23
C ASN A 340 -18.25 9.62 -8.43
N MET A 341 -17.41 8.68 -8.03
CA MET A 341 -17.74 7.25 -8.05
C MET A 341 -18.96 6.94 -7.17
N ILE A 342 -19.01 7.47 -5.95
CA ILE A 342 -20.14 7.27 -5.04
C ILE A 342 -21.42 7.82 -5.64
N HIS A 343 -21.42 9.02 -6.19
CA HIS A 343 -22.59 9.65 -6.80
C HIS A 343 -23.09 8.87 -8.04
N SER A 344 -22.21 8.16 -8.76
CA SER A 344 -22.63 7.33 -9.90
C SER A 344 -23.45 6.10 -9.51
N VAL A 345 -23.32 5.61 -8.26
CA VAL A 345 -24.02 4.41 -7.76
C VAL A 345 -24.96 4.68 -6.58
N CYS A 346 -24.85 5.85 -5.97
CA CYS A 346 -25.69 6.34 -4.89
C CYS A 346 -25.88 7.85 -5.08
N PRO A 347 -26.78 8.28 -6.00
CA PRO A 347 -26.99 9.70 -6.27
C PRO A 347 -27.48 10.43 -5.02
N PRO A 348 -27.14 11.72 -4.84
CA PRO A 348 -27.67 12.53 -3.76
C PRO A 348 -29.20 12.58 -3.85
N SER A 349 -29.87 12.36 -2.72
CA SER A 349 -31.34 12.44 -2.59
C SER A 349 -31.84 13.87 -2.61
#